data_92ffccb71cb7f3e0c572e92983728eb1
#
_entry.id   92ffccb71cb7f3e0c572e92983728eb1
#
_cell.length_a   1.000
_cell.length_b   1.000
_cell.length_c   1.000
_cell.angle_alpha   90.00
_cell.angle_beta   90.00
_cell.angle_gamma   90.00
#
_symmetry.space_group_name_H-M   'P 1'
#
loop_
_entity.id
_entity.type
_entity.pdbx_description
1 polymer ?
#
loop_
_entity_poly.entity_id
_entity_poly.type
_entity_poly.pdbx_seq_one_letter_code
_entity_poly.pdbx_strand_id
1 'polypeptide(L)'
;MSVDHPARLAIGIVAILAFAVLYERLQRRTTARDLAYSNVPFFLEAAKPRTWIPRVLQALWVLAVAGVVLAVSGPHLTMFVPARDGNVFICIDTSGSMASTDVAPTRAQAAKAAARAFIAESPPGIKIGVIAFSGAAGVVAPLNADHQAVASSLDDIPLPNGATAIGDALKLAAEQLPAQGHRVIILITDGVNNTGTDPSEMAQWLGAHHIPVYTVGIGTPAGGLIPGTNEEATIDEDALRGYAQASGGAYARAENATQLHDALARLGRITSLQAKRVDASFGFAIAGALGMLAAFLAGFGLGRYP
;
A
#
# COMPACT_ATOMS: atom_id res chain seq x y z
N MET A 1 -8.75 6.60 -10.31
CA MET A 1 -8.69 6.01 -11.66
C MET A 1 -8.07 7.03 -12.60
N SER A 2 -6.94 6.75 -13.19
CA SER A 2 -6.31 7.62 -14.20
C SER A 2 -6.35 6.89 -15.54
N VAL A 3 -6.44 7.66 -16.62
CA VAL A 3 -6.49 7.12 -17.99
C VAL A 3 -5.32 7.73 -18.76
N ASP A 4 -4.49 6.89 -19.39
CA ASP A 4 -3.31 7.34 -20.10
C ASP A 4 -3.65 8.08 -21.41
N HIS A 5 -4.77 7.70 -22.03
CA HIS A 5 -5.17 8.24 -23.33
C HIS A 5 -6.60 8.81 -23.29
N PRO A 6 -6.82 9.97 -22.67
CA PRO A 6 -8.17 10.56 -22.56
C PRO A 6 -8.80 10.87 -23.92
N ALA A 7 -7.98 11.17 -24.95
CA ALA A 7 -8.47 11.38 -26.30
C ALA A 7 -9.08 10.11 -26.92
N ARG A 8 -8.49 8.94 -26.68
CA ARG A 8 -9.02 7.65 -27.15
C ARG A 8 -10.35 7.32 -26.48
N LEU A 9 -10.47 7.63 -25.18
CA LEU A 9 -11.72 7.48 -24.44
C LEU A 9 -12.83 8.35 -25.04
N ALA A 10 -12.53 9.64 -25.31
CA ALA A 10 -13.49 10.57 -25.92
C ALA A 10 -13.94 10.09 -27.31
N ILE A 11 -13.02 9.67 -28.16
CA ILE A 11 -13.31 9.12 -29.50
C ILE A 11 -14.19 7.87 -29.38
N GLY A 12 -13.87 6.97 -28.44
CA GLY A 12 -14.65 5.75 -28.19
C GLY A 12 -16.07 6.04 -27.73
N ILE A 13 -16.27 7.00 -26.83
CA ILE A 13 -17.62 7.44 -26.38
C ILE A 13 -18.41 7.98 -27.57
N VAL A 14 -17.82 8.83 -28.39
CA VAL A 14 -18.46 9.38 -29.60
C VAL A 14 -18.85 8.25 -30.57
N ALA A 15 -17.97 7.27 -30.77
CA ALA A 15 -18.24 6.13 -31.63
C ALA A 15 -19.40 5.27 -31.12
N ILE A 16 -19.47 5.03 -29.81
CA ILE A 16 -20.57 4.28 -29.17
C ILE A 16 -21.90 5.01 -29.36
N LEU A 17 -21.91 6.33 -29.12
CA LEU A 17 -23.11 7.15 -29.32
C LEU A 17 -23.56 7.16 -30.78
N ALA A 18 -22.63 7.33 -31.71
CA ALA A 18 -22.93 7.29 -33.15
C ALA A 18 -23.49 5.92 -33.57
N PHE A 19 -22.88 4.83 -33.08
CA PHE A 19 -23.36 3.46 -33.31
C PHE A 19 -24.77 3.24 -32.76
N ALA A 20 -25.05 3.67 -31.53
CA ALA A 20 -26.37 3.55 -30.93
C ALA A 20 -27.45 4.29 -31.72
N VAL A 21 -27.17 5.52 -32.16
CA VAL A 21 -28.09 6.32 -32.99
C VAL A 21 -28.27 5.67 -34.36
N LEU A 22 -27.21 5.19 -35.00
CA LEU A 22 -27.29 4.53 -36.30
C LEU A 22 -28.10 3.24 -36.22
N TYR A 23 -27.89 2.44 -35.20
CA TYR A 23 -28.61 1.19 -34.94
C TYR A 23 -30.09 1.46 -34.75
N GLU A 24 -30.47 2.46 -33.95
CA GLU A 24 -31.86 2.84 -33.74
C GLU A 24 -32.52 3.32 -35.03
N ARG A 25 -31.81 4.11 -35.85
CA ARG A 25 -32.31 4.55 -37.15
C ARG A 25 -32.52 3.39 -38.13
N LEU A 26 -31.62 2.41 -38.16
CA LEU A 26 -31.74 1.22 -38.99
C LEU A 26 -32.93 0.34 -38.56
N GLN A 27 -33.09 0.13 -37.24
CA GLN A 27 -34.23 -0.62 -36.74
C GLN A 27 -35.57 0.02 -37.07
N ARG A 28 -35.68 1.34 -36.96
CA ARG A 28 -36.91 2.08 -37.35
C ARG A 28 -37.22 1.94 -38.85
N ARG A 29 -36.20 1.82 -39.71
CA ARG A 29 -36.39 1.64 -41.16
C ARG A 29 -36.84 0.21 -41.52
N THR A 30 -36.33 -0.82 -40.84
CA THR A 30 -36.74 -2.21 -41.07
C THR A 30 -38.17 -2.41 -40.62
N THR A 31 -38.56 -1.93 -39.46
CA THR A 31 -39.95 -2.01 -38.97
C THR A 31 -40.96 -1.34 -39.91
N ALA A 32 -40.57 -0.21 -40.51
CA ALA A 32 -41.43 0.48 -41.49
C ALA A 32 -41.56 -0.27 -42.84
N ARG A 33 -40.54 -1.02 -43.26
CA ARG A 33 -40.56 -1.87 -44.46
C ARG A 33 -41.40 -3.13 -44.28
N ASP A 34 -41.27 -3.78 -43.12
CA ASP A 34 -42.03 -4.99 -42.82
C ASP A 34 -43.55 -4.74 -42.77
N LEU A 35 -43.98 -3.55 -42.36
CA LEU A 35 -45.39 -3.13 -42.38
C LEU A 35 -45.94 -2.89 -43.79
N ALA A 36 -45.05 -2.59 -44.78
CA ALA A 36 -45.48 -2.34 -46.16
C ALA A 36 -45.77 -3.63 -46.97
N TYR A 37 -45.34 -4.80 -46.53
CA TYR A 37 -45.54 -6.10 -47.17
C TYR A 37 -46.60 -6.99 -46.50
N SER A 38 -47.18 -6.57 -45.37
CA SER A 38 -48.11 -7.39 -44.57
C SER A 38 -49.56 -7.10 -44.98
N ASN A 39 -50.06 -7.86 -45.94
CA ASN A 39 -51.47 -7.82 -46.34
C ASN A 39 -52.31 -8.88 -45.59
N VAL A 40 -51.92 -9.29 -44.37
CA VAL A 40 -52.60 -10.32 -43.58
C VAL A 40 -52.84 -9.85 -42.14
N PRO A 41 -53.98 -9.19 -41.86
CA PRO A 41 -54.32 -8.74 -40.52
C PRO A 41 -54.56 -9.88 -39.51
N PHE A 42 -54.70 -11.10 -39.95
CA PHE A 42 -55.06 -12.24 -39.10
C PHE A 42 -53.90 -12.82 -38.28
N PHE A 43 -52.64 -12.65 -38.73
CA PHE A 43 -51.44 -13.15 -37.97
C PHE A 43 -50.88 -12.17 -36.95
N LEU A 44 -51.33 -10.94 -36.91
CA LEU A 44 -50.86 -9.89 -36.00
C LEU A 44 -51.31 -10.02 -34.56
N GLU A 45 -52.39 -10.77 -34.29
CA GLU A 45 -52.88 -11.00 -32.92
C GLU A 45 -52.14 -12.10 -32.15
N ALA A 46 -51.53 -13.05 -32.83
CA ALA A 46 -50.89 -14.22 -32.23
C ALA A 46 -49.43 -13.97 -31.77
N ALA A 47 -48.75 -12.96 -32.28
CA ALA A 47 -47.35 -12.66 -31.97
C ALA A 47 -47.22 -11.26 -31.38
N LYS A 48 -47.54 -11.08 -30.09
CA LYS A 48 -47.08 -9.89 -29.36
C LYS A 48 -45.54 -9.88 -29.41
N PRO A 49 -44.90 -8.96 -30.18
CA PRO A 49 -43.45 -8.94 -30.26
C PRO A 49 -42.92 -8.64 -28.86
N ARG A 50 -42.06 -9.54 -28.35
CA ARG A 50 -41.36 -9.33 -27.10
C ARG A 50 -40.39 -8.14 -27.28
N THR A 51 -40.93 -6.93 -27.10
CA THR A 51 -40.29 -5.65 -27.39
C THR A 51 -39.06 -5.36 -26.52
N TRP A 52 -38.89 -6.10 -25.42
CA TRP A 52 -37.75 -5.95 -24.51
C TRP A 52 -36.49 -6.68 -25.02
N ILE A 53 -36.61 -7.78 -25.78
CA ILE A 53 -35.48 -8.58 -26.26
C ILE A 53 -34.49 -7.76 -27.10
N PRO A 54 -34.93 -6.98 -28.14
CA PRO A 54 -33.98 -6.17 -28.91
C PRO A 54 -33.29 -5.09 -28.08
N ARG A 55 -33.96 -4.55 -27.06
CA ARG A 55 -33.36 -3.55 -26.16
C ARG A 55 -32.28 -4.18 -25.27
N VAL A 56 -32.48 -5.38 -24.77
CA VAL A 56 -31.49 -6.13 -23.99
C VAL A 56 -30.27 -6.48 -24.83
N LEU A 57 -30.48 -7.00 -26.05
CA LEU A 57 -29.36 -7.27 -26.96
C LEU A 57 -28.56 -5.99 -27.28
N GLN A 58 -29.23 -4.89 -27.56
CA GLN A 58 -28.60 -3.61 -27.82
C GLN A 58 -27.78 -3.14 -26.58
N ALA A 59 -28.34 -3.25 -25.38
CA ALA A 59 -27.64 -2.89 -24.15
C ALA A 59 -26.37 -3.76 -23.93
N LEU A 60 -26.46 -5.08 -24.20
CA LEU A 60 -25.32 -5.99 -24.12
C LEU A 60 -24.22 -5.60 -25.12
N TRP A 61 -24.57 -5.28 -26.37
CA TRP A 61 -23.58 -4.83 -27.36
C TRP A 61 -22.93 -3.50 -26.98
N VAL A 62 -23.69 -2.54 -26.49
CA VAL A 62 -23.15 -1.24 -26.04
C VAL A 62 -22.21 -1.45 -24.85
N LEU A 63 -22.58 -2.31 -23.90
CA LEU A 63 -21.74 -2.62 -22.74
C LEU A 63 -20.43 -3.31 -23.15
N ALA A 64 -20.51 -4.25 -24.09
CA ALA A 64 -19.35 -4.95 -24.62
C ALA A 64 -18.37 -4.01 -25.34
N VAL A 65 -18.90 -3.14 -26.21
CA VAL A 65 -18.08 -2.13 -26.91
C VAL A 65 -17.49 -1.12 -25.91
N ALA A 66 -18.25 -0.72 -24.89
CA ALA A 66 -17.74 0.14 -23.82
C ALA A 66 -16.57 -0.51 -23.08
N GLY A 67 -16.62 -1.82 -22.80
CA GLY A 67 -15.50 -2.58 -22.22
C GLY A 67 -14.24 -2.53 -23.09
N VAL A 68 -14.39 -2.68 -24.41
CA VAL A 68 -13.25 -2.60 -25.35
C VAL A 68 -12.68 -1.18 -25.42
N VAL A 69 -13.54 -0.16 -25.45
CA VAL A 69 -13.11 1.25 -25.45
C VAL A 69 -12.34 1.59 -24.18
N LEU A 70 -12.82 1.12 -23.03
CA LEU A 70 -12.12 1.27 -21.75
C LEU A 70 -10.77 0.56 -21.81
N ALA A 71 -10.70 -0.67 -22.32
CA ALA A 71 -9.44 -1.41 -22.47
C ALA A 71 -8.40 -0.65 -23.30
N VAL A 72 -8.82 -0.08 -24.44
CA VAL A 72 -7.91 0.68 -25.34
C VAL A 72 -7.50 2.04 -24.75
N SER A 73 -8.27 2.56 -23.79
CA SER A 73 -8.00 3.85 -23.14
C SER A 73 -6.90 3.79 -22.08
N GLY A 74 -6.42 2.57 -21.69
CA GLY A 74 -5.38 2.36 -20.68
C GLY A 74 -5.83 2.80 -19.28
N PRO A 75 -6.88 2.19 -18.71
CA PRO A 75 -7.30 2.54 -17.36
C PRO A 75 -6.33 1.98 -16.33
N HIS A 76 -5.81 2.84 -15.45
CA HIS A 76 -4.99 2.45 -14.32
C HIS A 76 -5.82 2.46 -13.04
N LEU A 77 -5.83 1.34 -12.36
CA LEU A 77 -6.39 1.22 -11.02
C LEU A 77 -5.26 1.27 -10.01
N THR A 78 -5.42 2.08 -8.96
CA THR A 78 -4.51 2.05 -7.83
C THR A 78 -4.89 0.86 -6.96
N MET A 79 -4.07 -0.17 -6.98
CA MET A 79 -4.22 -1.35 -6.12
C MET A 79 -3.11 -1.35 -5.08
N PHE A 80 -3.45 -1.70 -3.84
CA PHE A 80 -2.46 -1.96 -2.81
C PHE A 80 -1.93 -3.38 -3.03
N VAL A 81 -0.70 -3.47 -3.52
CA VAL A 81 0.00 -4.74 -3.72
C VAL A 81 1.12 -4.88 -2.70
N PRO A 82 1.44 -6.09 -2.25
CA PRO A 82 2.60 -6.29 -1.40
C PRO A 82 3.85 -5.71 -2.05
N ALA A 83 4.58 -4.89 -1.31
CA ALA A 83 5.86 -4.36 -1.77
C ALA A 83 6.84 -5.54 -1.94
N ARG A 84 7.32 -5.73 -3.16
CA ARG A 84 8.33 -6.77 -3.44
C ARG A 84 9.77 -6.27 -3.25
N ASP A 85 9.95 -4.94 -3.17
CA ASP A 85 11.26 -4.28 -3.14
C ASP A 85 11.27 -3.17 -2.06
N GLY A 86 10.93 -3.52 -0.83
CA GLY A 86 11.00 -2.61 0.32
C GLY A 86 12.38 -2.62 0.97
N ASN A 87 12.83 -1.45 1.47
CA ASN A 87 14.05 -1.31 2.25
C ASN A 87 13.69 -0.71 3.60
N VAL A 88 13.93 -1.44 4.67
CA VAL A 88 13.57 -1.06 6.04
C VAL A 88 14.82 -1.05 6.90
N PHE A 89 15.12 0.08 7.55
CA PHE A 89 16.08 0.10 8.64
C PHE A 89 15.36 0.11 9.98
N ILE A 90 15.77 -0.78 10.88
CA ILE A 90 15.35 -0.79 12.28
C ILE A 90 16.47 -0.14 13.09
N CYS A 91 16.19 1.04 13.64
CA CYS A 91 17.09 1.75 14.54
C CYS A 91 16.70 1.41 15.97
N ILE A 92 17.59 0.73 16.69
CA ILE A 92 17.35 0.27 18.07
C ILE A 92 18.22 1.11 19.00
N ASP A 93 17.56 1.75 19.94
CA ASP A 93 18.23 2.49 21.00
C ASP A 93 18.93 1.53 21.97
N THR A 94 20.19 1.84 22.27
CA THR A 94 21.03 1.14 23.26
C THR A 94 21.62 2.10 24.28
N SER A 95 20.97 3.24 24.52
CA SER A 95 21.33 4.19 25.56
C SER A 95 21.09 3.63 26.97
N GLY A 96 21.61 4.32 27.98
CA GLY A 96 21.53 3.88 29.38
C GLY A 96 20.11 3.68 29.88
N SER A 97 19.14 4.47 29.45
CA SER A 97 17.70 4.35 29.80
C SER A 97 17.07 3.05 29.31
N MET A 98 17.60 2.45 28.25
CA MET A 98 17.12 1.17 27.71
C MET A 98 17.50 -0.05 28.60
N ALA A 99 18.36 0.14 29.61
CA ALA A 99 18.60 -0.87 30.65
C ALA A 99 17.50 -0.95 31.69
N SER A 100 16.54 -0.01 31.70
CA SER A 100 15.41 0.00 32.64
C SER A 100 14.55 -1.26 32.53
N THR A 101 14.00 -1.66 33.68
CA THR A 101 13.21 -2.91 33.86
C THR A 101 11.71 -2.67 33.98
N ASP A 102 11.24 -1.45 33.75
CA ASP A 102 9.81 -1.12 33.68
C ASP A 102 9.09 -1.86 32.55
N VAL A 103 9.83 -2.23 31.50
CA VAL A 103 9.41 -3.19 30.46
C VAL A 103 10.27 -4.45 30.60
N ALA A 104 9.62 -5.55 30.98
CA ALA A 104 10.33 -6.82 31.26
C ALA A 104 10.86 -7.50 29.98
N PRO A 105 12.06 -8.12 30.00
CA PRO A 105 13.03 -8.15 31.10
C PRO A 105 13.78 -6.82 31.27
N THR A 106 14.11 -6.13 30.16
CA THR A 106 14.57 -4.74 30.05
C THR A 106 14.00 -4.15 28.75
N ARG A 107 13.95 -2.81 28.64
CA ARG A 107 13.52 -2.14 27.39
C ARG A 107 14.34 -2.64 26.19
N ALA A 108 15.67 -2.72 26.30
CA ALA A 108 16.55 -3.19 25.24
C ALA A 108 16.29 -4.64 24.83
N GLN A 109 16.08 -5.54 25.79
CA GLN A 109 15.76 -6.94 25.49
C GLN A 109 14.39 -7.09 24.83
N ALA A 110 13.39 -6.34 25.29
CA ALA A 110 12.08 -6.30 24.65
C ALA A 110 12.16 -5.76 23.21
N ALA A 111 12.96 -4.70 23.00
CA ALA A 111 13.19 -4.11 21.66
C ALA A 111 13.86 -5.13 20.71
N LYS A 112 14.90 -5.84 21.17
CA LYS A 112 15.57 -6.92 20.39
C LYS A 112 14.61 -8.06 20.06
N ALA A 113 13.79 -8.50 21.01
CA ALA A 113 12.84 -9.60 20.82
C ALA A 113 11.77 -9.20 19.79
N ALA A 114 11.23 -7.99 19.89
CA ALA A 114 10.22 -7.48 18.95
C ALA A 114 10.80 -7.23 17.56
N ALA A 115 12.02 -6.71 17.45
CA ALA A 115 12.72 -6.56 16.17
C ALA A 115 12.95 -7.93 15.50
N ARG A 116 13.33 -8.95 16.28
CA ARG A 116 13.50 -10.33 15.78
C ARG A 116 12.19 -10.90 15.23
N ALA A 117 11.09 -10.72 15.94
CA ALA A 117 9.77 -11.16 15.49
C ALA A 117 9.35 -10.41 14.20
N PHE A 118 9.53 -9.09 14.14
CA PHE A 118 9.27 -8.29 12.95
C PHE A 118 10.05 -8.79 11.73
N ILE A 119 11.36 -9.05 11.89
CA ILE A 119 12.20 -9.58 10.83
C ILE A 119 11.68 -10.93 10.32
N ALA A 120 11.33 -11.83 11.24
CA ALA A 120 10.84 -13.17 10.91
C ALA A 120 9.48 -13.15 10.19
N GLU A 121 8.60 -12.22 10.54
CA GLU A 121 7.26 -12.07 9.97
C GLU A 121 7.23 -11.22 8.69
N SER A 122 8.33 -10.55 8.36
CA SER A 122 8.42 -9.69 7.18
C SER A 122 8.31 -10.50 5.89
N PRO A 123 7.58 -10.00 4.87
CA PRO A 123 7.43 -10.70 3.60
C PRO A 123 8.77 -10.89 2.88
N PRO A 124 8.96 -12.00 2.17
CA PRO A 124 10.14 -12.20 1.34
C PRO A 124 10.23 -11.12 0.26
N GLY A 125 11.43 -10.57 0.03
CA GLY A 125 11.67 -9.48 -0.90
C GLY A 125 11.84 -8.10 -0.23
N ILE A 126 11.48 -7.95 1.04
CA ILE A 126 11.84 -6.76 1.84
C ILE A 126 13.26 -6.95 2.36
N LYS A 127 14.13 -5.99 2.06
CA LYS A 127 15.48 -5.93 2.64
C LYS A 127 15.42 -5.21 3.98
N ILE A 128 15.98 -5.82 4.99
CA ILE A 128 16.01 -5.26 6.35
C ILE A 128 17.44 -5.03 6.76
N GLY A 129 17.73 -3.87 7.33
CA GLY A 129 18.98 -3.55 7.99
C GLY A 129 18.72 -3.17 9.45
N VAL A 130 19.77 -3.24 10.27
CA VAL A 130 19.70 -2.90 11.70
C VAL A 130 20.80 -1.90 12.03
N ILE A 131 20.42 -0.85 12.72
CA ILE A 131 21.30 0.16 13.30
C ILE A 131 21.08 0.13 14.81
N ALA A 132 22.15 0.03 15.58
CA ALA A 132 22.14 0.28 17.02
C ALA A 132 22.72 1.67 17.27
N PHE A 133 22.13 2.40 18.20
CA PHE A 133 22.62 3.72 18.55
C PHE A 133 22.56 3.99 20.05
N SER A 134 23.52 4.75 20.52
CA SER A 134 23.58 5.35 21.85
C SER A 134 24.16 6.76 21.71
N GLY A 135 25.31 7.06 22.26
CA GLY A 135 26.06 8.31 21.99
C GLY A 135 26.57 8.44 20.55
N ALA A 136 26.55 7.37 19.78
CA ALA A 136 26.83 7.32 18.34
C ALA A 136 26.01 6.20 17.69
N ALA A 137 25.79 6.29 16.38
CA ALA A 137 25.07 5.28 15.63
C ALA A 137 26.04 4.35 14.86
N GLY A 138 25.71 3.06 14.80
CA GLY A 138 26.48 2.06 14.07
C GLY A 138 25.59 1.05 13.35
N VAL A 139 25.99 0.65 12.13
CA VAL A 139 25.29 -0.40 11.38
C VAL A 139 25.65 -1.76 11.98
N VAL A 140 24.66 -2.47 12.50
CA VAL A 140 24.80 -3.85 13.02
C VAL A 140 24.61 -4.84 11.87
N ALA A 141 23.58 -4.63 11.03
CA ALA A 141 23.37 -5.38 9.82
C ALA A 141 23.06 -4.44 8.65
N PRO A 142 23.78 -4.54 7.52
CA PRO A 142 23.40 -3.84 6.31
C PRO A 142 22.08 -4.39 5.74
N LEU A 143 21.46 -3.66 4.81
CA LEU A 143 20.26 -4.12 4.12
C LEU A 143 20.47 -5.49 3.47
N ASN A 144 19.74 -6.49 3.94
CA ASN A 144 19.81 -7.86 3.46
C ASN A 144 18.42 -8.46 3.28
N ALA A 145 18.24 -9.27 2.25
CA ALA A 145 17.03 -10.06 2.02
C ALA A 145 17.02 -11.38 2.81
N ASP A 146 18.16 -11.82 3.32
CA ASP A 146 18.26 -12.96 4.23
C ASP A 146 17.89 -12.52 5.65
N HIS A 147 16.61 -12.67 5.97
CA HIS A 147 16.06 -12.31 7.28
C HIS A 147 16.67 -13.10 8.43
N GLN A 148 17.12 -14.34 8.17
CA GLN A 148 17.76 -15.16 9.21
C GLN A 148 19.13 -14.59 9.61
N ALA A 149 19.92 -14.19 8.61
CA ALA A 149 21.20 -13.53 8.86
C ALA A 149 21.02 -12.21 9.62
N VAL A 150 20.03 -11.40 9.23
CA VAL A 150 19.70 -10.14 9.94
C VAL A 150 19.23 -10.40 11.37
N ALA A 151 18.38 -11.40 11.59
CA ALA A 151 17.90 -11.74 12.93
C ALA A 151 19.03 -12.22 13.85
N SER A 152 20.02 -12.94 13.30
CA SER A 152 21.20 -13.37 14.06
C SER A 152 22.09 -12.21 14.50
N SER A 153 22.22 -11.17 13.66
CA SER A 153 23.03 -9.98 13.99
C SER A 153 22.47 -9.15 15.15
N LEU A 154 21.23 -9.34 15.54
CA LEU A 154 20.66 -8.70 16.74
C LEU A 154 21.40 -9.11 18.03
N ASP A 155 22.07 -10.25 18.04
CA ASP A 155 22.85 -10.71 19.20
C ASP A 155 24.14 -9.89 19.37
N ASP A 156 24.64 -9.28 18.28
CA ASP A 156 25.83 -8.42 18.28
C ASP A 156 25.54 -6.99 18.77
N ILE A 157 24.26 -6.63 19.00
CA ILE A 157 23.89 -5.33 19.53
C ILE A 157 24.46 -5.17 20.94
N PRO A 158 25.22 -4.07 21.21
CA PRO A 158 25.84 -3.86 22.50
C PRO A 158 24.85 -3.74 23.65
N LEU A 159 25.36 -3.92 24.86
CA LEU A 159 24.57 -3.70 26.08
C LEU A 159 24.24 -2.20 26.22
N PRO A 160 23.09 -1.87 26.79
CA PRO A 160 22.67 -0.46 26.96
C PRO A 160 23.67 0.32 27.79
N ASN A 161 24.14 1.43 27.23
CA ASN A 161 25.09 2.35 27.89
C ASN A 161 25.13 3.71 27.18
N GLY A 162 25.45 4.76 27.90
CA GLY A 162 25.77 6.10 27.38
C GLY A 162 24.59 6.98 27.03
N ALA A 163 24.86 7.97 26.23
CA ALA A 163 23.94 9.00 25.75
C ALA A 163 23.04 8.49 24.62
N THR A 164 22.18 9.35 24.05
CA THR A 164 21.22 9.00 23.01
C THR A 164 21.33 9.99 21.84
N ALA A 165 21.76 9.51 20.68
CA ALA A 165 21.92 10.27 19.44
C ALA A 165 20.92 9.82 18.36
N ILE A 166 19.64 10.16 18.54
CA ILE A 166 18.55 9.76 17.62
C ILE A 166 18.78 10.33 16.22
N GLY A 167 19.16 11.63 16.14
CA GLY A 167 19.37 12.28 14.85
C GLY A 167 20.48 11.64 14.04
N ASP A 168 21.55 11.18 14.68
CA ASP A 168 22.65 10.48 14.01
C ASP A 168 22.22 9.10 13.51
N ALA A 169 21.36 8.40 14.26
CA ALA A 169 20.78 7.13 13.82
C ALA A 169 19.89 7.30 12.58
N LEU A 170 19.03 8.32 12.57
CA LEU A 170 18.20 8.65 11.42
C LEU A 170 19.02 9.04 10.19
N LYS A 171 20.08 9.85 10.39
CA LYS A 171 21.02 10.25 9.35
C LYS A 171 21.74 9.04 8.76
N LEU A 172 22.29 8.18 9.61
CA LEU A 172 22.99 6.98 9.17
C LEU A 172 22.04 6.05 8.39
N ALA A 173 20.80 5.85 8.86
CA ALA A 173 19.80 5.07 8.16
C ALA A 173 19.49 5.65 6.77
N ALA A 174 19.35 6.97 6.66
CA ALA A 174 19.13 7.66 5.40
C ALA A 174 20.28 7.45 4.40
N GLU A 175 21.52 7.53 4.87
CA GLU A 175 22.72 7.32 4.05
C GLU A 175 22.88 5.88 3.54
N GLN A 176 22.37 4.90 4.31
CA GLN A 176 22.42 3.48 3.96
C GLN A 176 21.22 3.03 3.09
N LEU A 177 20.16 3.83 3.03
CA LEU A 177 18.99 3.53 2.19
C LEU A 177 19.29 3.82 0.71
N PRO A 178 18.81 3.00 -0.24
CA PRO A 178 18.99 3.26 -1.66
C PRO A 178 18.26 4.54 -2.08
N ALA A 179 18.78 5.21 -3.11
CA ALA A 179 18.19 6.47 -3.61
C ALA A 179 16.76 6.31 -4.12
N GLN A 180 16.38 5.10 -4.54
CA GLN A 180 15.06 4.81 -5.11
C GLN A 180 14.42 3.58 -4.45
N GLY A 181 13.11 3.44 -4.60
CA GLY A 181 12.33 2.34 -4.06
C GLY A 181 11.56 2.72 -2.79
N HIS A 182 10.88 1.75 -2.22
CA HIS A 182 10.16 1.94 -0.96
C HIS A 182 11.17 1.91 0.20
N ARG A 183 11.25 3.01 0.93
CA ARG A 183 12.23 3.25 2.00
C ARG A 183 11.50 3.58 3.28
N VAL A 184 11.85 2.93 4.36
CA VAL A 184 11.21 3.12 5.67
C VAL A 184 12.26 3.02 6.77
N ILE A 185 12.11 3.83 7.81
CA ILE A 185 12.88 3.73 9.03
C ILE A 185 11.92 3.42 10.18
N ILE A 186 12.26 2.43 10.99
CA ILE A 186 11.57 2.10 12.24
C ILE A 186 12.53 2.49 13.38
N LEU A 187 12.11 3.41 14.21
CA LEU A 187 12.88 3.89 15.36
C LEU A 187 12.27 3.35 16.65
N ILE A 188 13.02 2.59 17.42
CA ILE A 188 12.63 2.05 18.71
C ILE A 188 13.49 2.70 19.79
N THR A 189 12.88 3.55 20.61
CA THR A 189 13.58 4.37 21.63
C THR A 189 12.58 4.86 22.67
N ASP A 190 13.06 5.42 23.77
CA ASP A 190 12.25 6.20 24.71
C ASP A 190 12.09 7.69 24.30
N GLY A 191 12.79 8.14 23.28
CA GLY A 191 12.61 9.46 22.64
C GLY A 191 13.45 10.59 23.22
N VAL A 192 14.19 10.38 24.29
CA VAL A 192 15.03 11.42 24.89
C VAL A 192 16.35 11.51 24.13
N ASN A 193 16.50 12.57 23.31
CA ASN A 193 17.75 12.86 22.60
C ASN A 193 18.60 13.82 23.42
N ASN A 194 19.87 13.50 23.64
CA ASN A 194 20.76 14.33 24.44
C ASN A 194 22.12 14.61 23.79
N THR A 195 22.37 14.08 22.60
CA THR A 195 23.60 14.33 21.85
C THR A 195 23.39 14.15 20.34
N GLY A 196 24.35 14.58 19.53
CA GLY A 196 24.37 14.40 18.10
C GLY A 196 23.49 15.38 17.31
N THR A 197 23.12 15.01 16.10
CA THR A 197 22.28 15.77 15.18
C THR A 197 20.86 15.99 15.76
N ASP A 198 20.23 17.12 15.46
CA ASP A 198 18.84 17.37 15.86
C ASP A 198 17.88 16.39 15.16
N PRO A 199 17.14 15.57 15.93
CA PRO A 199 16.21 14.60 15.34
C PRO A 199 15.05 15.26 14.60
N SER A 200 14.60 16.45 15.02
CA SER A 200 13.48 17.16 14.39
C SER A 200 13.86 17.66 13.00
N GLU A 201 15.06 18.23 12.86
CA GLU A 201 15.59 18.65 11.56
C GLU A 201 15.76 17.43 10.64
N MET A 202 16.28 16.33 11.18
CA MET A 202 16.47 15.09 10.40
C MET A 202 15.16 14.47 9.98
N ALA A 203 14.13 14.46 10.85
CA ALA A 203 12.79 13.96 10.50
C ALA A 203 12.12 14.80 9.41
N GLN A 204 12.24 16.14 9.45
CA GLN A 204 11.77 17.02 8.39
C GLN A 204 12.49 16.74 7.05
N TRP A 205 13.81 16.58 7.10
CA TRP A 205 14.59 16.25 5.91
C TRP A 205 14.14 14.92 5.30
N LEU A 206 13.93 13.89 6.13
CA LEU A 206 13.42 12.57 5.71
C LEU A 206 12.04 12.67 5.08
N GLY A 207 11.15 13.49 5.66
CA GLY A 207 9.83 13.76 5.10
C GLY A 207 9.88 14.39 3.70
N ALA A 208 10.76 15.40 3.52
CA ALA A 208 10.99 16.02 2.22
C ALA A 208 11.51 15.03 1.16
N HIS A 209 12.21 13.97 1.59
CA HIS A 209 12.75 12.91 0.73
C HIS A 209 11.83 11.67 0.65
N HIS A 210 10.61 11.75 1.17
CA HIS A 210 9.62 10.67 1.19
C HIS A 210 10.13 9.38 1.86
N ILE A 211 10.83 9.54 2.99
CA ILE A 211 11.30 8.45 3.85
C ILE A 211 10.55 8.53 5.18
N PRO A 212 9.44 7.84 5.35
CA PRO A 212 8.69 7.88 6.60
C PRO A 212 9.48 7.20 7.73
N VAL A 213 9.45 7.84 8.91
CA VAL A 213 9.97 7.28 10.16
C VAL A 213 8.80 6.85 11.02
N TYR A 214 8.71 5.57 11.28
CA TYR A 214 7.77 5.03 12.25
C TYR A 214 8.45 4.94 13.60
N THR A 215 7.94 5.68 14.58
CA THR A 215 8.53 5.73 15.91
C THR A 215 7.75 4.84 16.87
N VAL A 216 8.46 4.01 17.61
CA VAL A 216 7.89 3.16 18.66
C VAL A 216 8.54 3.54 19.98
N GLY A 217 7.75 4.20 20.83
CA GLY A 217 8.15 4.58 22.18
C GLY A 217 8.04 3.37 23.12
N ILE A 218 9.14 3.00 23.75
CA ILE A 218 9.18 1.89 24.69
C ILE A 218 9.37 2.37 26.13
N GLY A 219 8.48 2.00 27.02
CA GLY A 219 8.50 2.33 28.45
C GLY A 219 7.12 2.52 29.02
N THR A 220 7.04 2.66 30.33
CA THR A 220 5.78 2.91 31.05
C THR A 220 5.61 4.39 31.41
N PRO A 221 4.36 4.87 31.65
CA PRO A 221 4.14 6.27 32.09
C PRO A 221 4.78 6.58 33.44
N ALA A 222 4.91 5.57 34.30
CA ALA A 222 5.53 5.72 35.60
C ALA A 222 7.06 5.84 35.52
N GLY A 223 7.62 5.59 34.32
CA GLY A 223 9.06 5.51 34.14
C GLY A 223 9.66 4.26 34.77
N GLY A 224 10.97 4.14 34.73
CA GLY A 224 11.73 3.10 35.39
C GLY A 224 13.11 3.60 35.79
N LEU A 225 13.66 3.06 36.85
CA LEU A 225 15.01 3.42 37.28
C LEU A 225 16.05 2.91 36.29
N ILE A 226 17.03 3.74 35.96
CA ILE A 226 18.22 3.34 35.19
C ILE A 226 19.15 2.60 36.15
N PRO A 227 19.47 1.31 35.91
CA PRO A 227 20.33 0.54 36.78
C PRO A 227 21.68 1.20 37.04
N GLY A 228 22.04 1.32 38.32
CA GLY A 228 23.32 1.95 38.73
C GLY A 228 23.26 3.47 38.82
N THR A 229 22.10 4.10 38.62
CA THR A 229 21.86 5.53 38.80
C THR A 229 20.63 5.77 39.68
N ASN A 230 20.39 7.03 40.08
CA ASN A 230 19.15 7.45 40.71
C ASN A 230 18.22 8.19 39.72
N GLU A 231 18.48 8.06 38.43
CA GLU A 231 17.73 8.72 37.36
C GLU A 231 16.56 7.85 36.89
N GLU A 232 15.44 8.48 36.63
CA GLU A 232 14.25 7.84 36.04
C GLU A 232 14.28 7.95 34.52
N ALA A 233 14.12 6.82 33.86
CA ALA A 233 13.94 6.76 32.41
C ALA A 233 12.47 7.04 32.09
N THR A 234 12.19 8.22 31.56
CA THR A 234 10.85 8.62 31.08
C THR A 234 10.77 8.51 29.54
N ILE A 235 9.54 8.50 29.00
CA ILE A 235 9.31 8.54 27.54
C ILE A 235 8.98 9.97 27.14
N ASP A 236 9.64 10.47 26.09
CA ASP A 236 9.24 11.71 25.40
C ASP A 236 8.32 11.40 24.20
N GLU A 237 7.05 11.14 24.52
CA GLU A 237 6.07 10.82 23.49
C GLU A 237 5.81 11.96 22.51
N ASP A 238 5.89 13.21 22.96
CA ASP A 238 5.60 14.37 22.12
C ASP A 238 6.71 14.55 21.07
N ALA A 239 7.97 14.36 21.46
CA ALA A 239 9.09 14.35 20.54
C ALA A 239 8.94 13.21 19.50
N LEU A 240 8.64 11.98 19.94
CA LEU A 240 8.46 10.83 19.06
C LEU A 240 7.31 11.02 18.07
N ARG A 241 6.18 11.55 18.51
CA ARG A 241 5.06 11.92 17.61
C ARG A 241 5.47 13.00 16.63
N GLY A 242 6.24 13.99 17.08
CA GLY A 242 6.77 15.05 16.23
C GLY A 242 7.64 14.50 15.10
N TYR A 243 8.59 13.60 15.41
CA TYR A 243 9.46 12.97 14.40
C TYR A 243 8.66 12.14 13.38
N ALA A 244 7.71 11.34 13.87
CA ALA A 244 6.85 10.55 13.00
C ALA A 244 6.02 11.44 12.05
N GLN A 245 5.37 12.48 12.58
CA GLN A 245 4.54 13.38 11.77
C GLN A 245 5.37 14.16 10.75
N ALA A 246 6.53 14.71 11.16
CA ALA A 246 7.40 15.47 10.28
C ALA A 246 7.92 14.64 9.09
N SER A 247 8.15 13.34 9.29
CA SER A 247 8.61 12.43 8.24
C SER A 247 7.49 11.77 7.42
N GLY A 248 6.22 11.93 7.83
CA GLY A 248 5.08 11.26 7.18
C GLY A 248 4.85 9.82 7.66
N GLY A 249 5.43 9.43 8.78
CA GLY A 249 5.23 8.14 9.44
C GLY A 249 4.13 8.18 10.52
N ALA A 250 4.21 7.25 11.47
CA ALA A 250 3.27 7.16 12.58
C ALA A 250 3.99 6.76 13.88
N TYR A 251 3.43 7.22 15.00
CA TYR A 251 3.89 6.88 16.35
C TYR A 251 3.05 5.73 16.93
N ALA A 252 3.71 4.83 17.63
CA ALA A 252 3.07 3.83 18.47
C ALA A 252 3.78 3.78 19.83
N ARG A 253 2.99 3.53 20.89
CA ARG A 253 3.52 3.32 22.24
C ARG A 253 3.49 1.83 22.60
N ALA A 254 4.50 1.38 23.34
CA ALA A 254 4.60 0.04 23.84
C ALA A 254 5.04 0.06 25.33
N GLU A 255 4.17 -0.40 26.23
CA GLU A 255 4.43 -0.51 27.66
C GLU A 255 4.92 -1.91 28.06
N ASN A 256 4.88 -2.86 27.13
CA ASN A 256 5.35 -4.22 27.33
C ASN A 256 5.75 -4.84 25.98
N ALA A 257 6.44 -5.98 26.05
CA ALA A 257 6.96 -6.69 24.87
C ALA A 257 5.85 -7.08 23.87
N THR A 258 4.64 -7.43 24.35
CA THR A 258 3.51 -7.81 23.49
C THR A 258 3.00 -6.60 22.70
N GLN A 259 2.80 -5.46 23.35
CA GLN A 259 2.39 -4.22 22.67
C GLN A 259 3.44 -3.77 21.65
N LEU A 260 4.72 -3.92 21.97
CA LEU A 260 5.81 -3.61 21.07
C LEU A 260 5.79 -4.52 19.82
N HIS A 261 5.60 -5.82 20.01
CA HIS A 261 5.41 -6.77 18.92
C HIS A 261 4.20 -6.40 18.05
N ASP A 262 3.05 -6.11 18.66
CA ASP A 262 1.84 -5.73 17.94
C ASP A 262 2.00 -4.41 17.16
N ALA A 263 2.71 -3.44 17.74
CA ALA A 263 3.01 -2.18 17.07
C ALA A 263 3.85 -2.43 15.82
N LEU A 264 4.94 -3.20 15.94
CA LEU A 264 5.80 -3.56 14.81
C LEU A 264 5.07 -4.40 13.75
N ALA A 265 4.24 -5.36 14.15
CA ALA A 265 3.44 -6.18 13.23
C ALA A 265 2.43 -5.33 12.42
N ARG A 266 1.83 -4.29 13.04
CA ARG A 266 0.98 -3.31 12.33
C ARG A 266 1.78 -2.51 11.32
N LEU A 267 2.97 -2.04 11.71
CA LEU A 267 3.87 -1.30 10.83
C LEU A 267 4.34 -2.18 9.67
N GLY A 268 4.67 -3.45 9.90
CA GLY A 268 5.01 -4.42 8.86
C GLY A 268 3.93 -4.54 7.79
N ARG A 269 2.65 -4.55 8.18
CA ARG A 269 1.52 -4.55 7.23
C ARG A 269 1.43 -3.26 6.42
N ILE A 270 1.67 -2.11 7.05
CA ILE A 270 1.61 -0.80 6.37
C ILE A 270 2.80 -0.66 5.41
N THR A 271 3.99 -1.03 5.85
CA THR A 271 5.22 -0.92 5.06
C THR A 271 5.28 -1.93 3.92
N SER A 272 4.56 -3.05 4.03
CA SER A 272 4.49 -4.07 2.99
C SER A 272 3.47 -3.77 1.88
N LEU A 273 2.64 -2.72 2.01
CA LEU A 273 1.63 -2.36 1.01
C LEU A 273 2.08 -1.14 0.22
N GLN A 274 2.29 -1.33 -1.07
CA GLN A 274 2.51 -0.23 -2.01
C GLN A 274 1.27 0.06 -2.83
N ALA A 275 0.91 1.34 -2.96
CA ALA A 275 -0.05 1.79 -3.94
C ALA A 275 0.58 1.71 -5.32
N LYS A 276 0.37 0.61 -6.03
CA LYS A 276 0.85 0.42 -7.40
C LYS A 276 -0.26 0.72 -8.39
N ARG A 277 0.05 1.50 -9.41
CA ARG A 277 -0.83 1.64 -10.57
C ARG A 277 -0.73 0.36 -11.40
N VAL A 278 -1.82 -0.39 -11.44
CA VAL A 278 -1.92 -1.62 -12.23
C VAL A 278 -2.74 -1.31 -13.47
N ASP A 279 -2.23 -1.69 -14.61
CA ASP A 279 -2.96 -1.60 -15.87
C ASP A 279 -4.13 -2.59 -15.85
N ALA A 280 -5.35 -2.06 -15.88
CA ALA A 280 -6.57 -2.84 -15.89
C ALA A 280 -7.08 -3.13 -17.31
N SER A 281 -6.37 -2.69 -18.35
CA SER A 281 -6.78 -2.83 -19.76
C SER A 281 -7.11 -4.27 -20.12
N PHE A 282 -6.32 -5.23 -19.66
CA PHE A 282 -6.54 -6.66 -19.92
C PHE A 282 -7.86 -7.17 -19.33
N GLY A 283 -8.20 -6.75 -18.11
CA GLY A 283 -9.47 -7.12 -17.48
C GLY A 283 -10.68 -6.57 -18.25
N PHE A 284 -10.62 -5.32 -18.68
CA PHE A 284 -11.68 -4.70 -19.50
C PHE A 284 -11.74 -5.32 -20.90
N ALA A 285 -10.62 -5.72 -21.48
CA ALA A 285 -10.59 -6.42 -22.78
C ALA A 285 -11.30 -7.77 -22.71
N ILE A 286 -11.01 -8.59 -21.69
CA ILE A 286 -11.68 -9.87 -21.45
C ILE A 286 -13.18 -9.67 -21.24
N ALA A 287 -13.55 -8.73 -20.36
CA ALA A 287 -14.97 -8.44 -20.09
C ALA A 287 -15.71 -8.00 -21.35
N GLY A 288 -15.09 -7.15 -22.18
CA GLY A 288 -15.63 -6.72 -23.46
C GLY A 288 -15.79 -7.89 -24.45
N ALA A 289 -14.79 -8.75 -24.58
CA ALA A 289 -14.82 -9.93 -25.46
C ALA A 289 -15.90 -10.95 -25.03
N LEU A 290 -16.00 -11.25 -23.74
CA LEU A 290 -17.03 -12.12 -23.19
C LEU A 290 -18.45 -11.52 -23.38
N GLY A 291 -18.58 -10.21 -23.21
CA GLY A 291 -19.83 -9.49 -23.48
C GLY A 291 -20.25 -9.59 -24.94
N MET A 292 -19.31 -9.44 -25.90
CA MET A 292 -19.59 -9.62 -27.33
C MET A 292 -20.02 -11.05 -27.65
N LEU A 293 -19.32 -12.05 -27.11
CA LEU A 293 -19.65 -13.45 -27.29
C LEU A 293 -21.05 -13.76 -26.75
N ALA A 294 -21.37 -13.29 -25.56
CA ALA A 294 -22.70 -13.46 -24.94
C ALA A 294 -23.79 -12.79 -25.77
N ALA A 295 -23.56 -11.57 -26.25
CA ALA A 295 -24.53 -10.86 -27.11
C ALA A 295 -24.75 -11.59 -28.45
N PHE A 296 -23.67 -12.14 -29.05
CA PHE A 296 -23.73 -12.94 -30.28
C PHE A 296 -24.53 -14.23 -30.07
N LEU A 297 -24.20 -15.02 -29.05
CA LEU A 297 -24.89 -16.28 -28.72
C LEU A 297 -26.36 -16.05 -28.39
N ALA A 298 -26.68 -15.00 -27.64
CA ALA A 298 -28.05 -14.62 -27.35
C ALA A 298 -28.82 -14.22 -28.61
N GLY A 299 -28.18 -13.48 -29.53
CA GLY A 299 -28.78 -13.11 -30.81
C GLY A 299 -29.06 -14.31 -31.71
N PHE A 300 -28.10 -15.25 -31.76
CA PHE A 300 -28.24 -16.51 -32.51
C PHE A 300 -29.34 -17.41 -31.93
N GLY A 301 -29.35 -17.63 -30.60
CA GLY A 301 -30.34 -18.46 -29.92
C GLY A 301 -31.77 -17.90 -29.99
N LEU A 302 -31.92 -16.59 -30.20
CA LEU A 302 -33.21 -15.92 -30.38
C LEU A 302 -33.62 -15.81 -31.86
N GLY A 303 -32.89 -16.46 -32.80
CA GLY A 303 -33.21 -16.49 -34.22
C GLY A 303 -33.17 -15.11 -34.91
N ARG A 304 -32.34 -14.17 -34.41
CA ARG A 304 -32.24 -12.80 -34.95
C ARG A 304 -31.02 -12.59 -35.85
N TYR A 305 -30.12 -13.56 -35.92
CA TYR A 305 -29.05 -13.64 -36.90
C TYR A 305 -29.29 -14.86 -37.79
N PRO A 306 -29.10 -14.76 -39.11
CA PRO A 306 -29.22 -15.86 -40.03
C PRO A 306 -28.15 -16.93 -39.76
#